data_4eb8c33e507efccd283ecb28b8bf8888
#
_entry.id   4eb8c33e507efccd283ecb28b8bf8888
#
_cell.length_a   1.000
_cell.length_b   1.000
_cell.length_c   1.000
_cell.angle_alpha   90.00
_cell.angle_beta   90.00
_cell.angle_gamma   90.00
#
_symmetry.space_group_name_H-M   'P 1'
#
loop_
_entity.id
_entity.type
_entity.pdbx_description
1 polymer ?
#
loop_
_entity_poly.entity_id
_entity_poly.type
_entity_poly.pdbx_seq_one_letter_code
_entity_poly.pdbx_strand_id
1 'polypeptide(L)'
;VTVLPPPSAGRAMQIVPRHERGALVLSVTGDLDIDNVGVLGAALEDASREGSAPVVVDLAQVSFADSTTVNVLLQGQTALGPRLRLAAPSVFMERLISVLGLDSALPVFPSVAEAIDPPLPA
;
A
#
# COMPACT_ATOMS: atom_id res chain seq x y z
N VAL A 1 16.86 25.46 20.72
CA VAL A 1 16.51 24.13 21.19
C VAL A 1 16.22 23.26 20.00
N THR A 2 16.98 22.22 19.88
CA THR A 2 16.73 21.26 18.84
C THR A 2 15.61 20.34 19.29
N VAL A 3 14.48 20.42 18.61
CA VAL A 3 13.39 19.50 18.87
C VAL A 3 13.64 18.26 18.05
N LEU A 4 13.84 17.16 18.74
CA LEU A 4 14.00 15.88 18.05
C LEU A 4 12.63 15.47 17.52
N PRO A 5 12.56 15.05 16.25
CA PRO A 5 11.30 14.50 15.73
C PRO A 5 10.94 13.23 16.49
N PRO A 6 9.65 12.93 16.61
CA PRO A 6 9.27 11.64 17.18
C PRO A 6 9.87 10.50 16.36
N PRO A 7 10.15 9.34 16.96
CA PRO A 7 10.76 8.24 16.22
C PRO A 7 10.04 7.87 14.94
N SER A 8 8.72 7.95 14.92
CA SER A 8 7.93 7.69 13.73
C SER A 8 8.19 8.71 12.62
N ALA A 9 8.41 10.00 12.99
CA ALA A 9 8.64 11.05 12.02
C ALA A 9 10.06 11.02 11.44
N GLY A 10 10.94 10.19 11.98
CA GLY A 10 12.29 10.03 11.46
C GLY A 10 12.40 9.18 10.21
N ARG A 11 11.29 8.53 9.80
CA ARG A 11 11.30 7.64 8.66
C ARG A 11 10.58 8.29 7.49
N ALA A 12 11.35 8.86 6.58
CA ALA A 12 10.78 9.43 5.37
C ALA A 12 10.06 8.36 4.55
N MET A 13 8.91 8.71 4.03
CA MET A 13 8.15 7.82 3.17
C MET A 13 8.81 7.78 1.79
N GLN A 14 8.94 6.58 1.25
CA GLN A 14 9.42 6.38 -0.12
C GLN A 14 8.54 5.36 -0.82
N ILE A 15 8.38 5.54 -2.12
CA ILE A 15 7.72 4.57 -2.98
C ILE A 15 8.72 4.20 -4.06
N VAL A 16 9.06 2.91 -4.13
CA VAL A 16 9.98 2.40 -5.14
C VAL A 16 9.19 1.52 -6.09
N PRO A 17 8.95 1.97 -7.32
CA PRO A 17 8.24 1.15 -8.30
C PRO A 17 9.19 0.17 -8.96
N ARG A 18 8.68 -1.02 -9.27
CA ARG A 18 9.38 -1.99 -10.10
C ARG A 18 8.37 -2.84 -10.85
N HIS A 19 8.81 -3.40 -11.96
CA HIS A 19 8.00 -4.37 -12.69
C HIS A 19 8.48 -5.77 -12.36
N GLU A 20 7.56 -6.65 -12.04
CA GLU A 20 7.88 -8.01 -11.65
C GLU A 20 6.80 -8.96 -12.17
N ARG A 21 7.17 -9.89 -13.01
CA ARG A 21 6.27 -10.91 -13.57
C ARG A 21 4.96 -10.33 -14.10
N GLY A 22 5.07 -9.24 -14.85
CA GLY A 22 3.92 -8.61 -15.49
C GLY A 22 3.08 -7.71 -14.59
N ALA A 23 3.50 -7.49 -13.35
CA ALA A 23 2.83 -6.60 -12.41
C ALA A 23 3.67 -5.37 -12.13
N LEU A 24 3.02 -4.27 -11.80
CA LEU A 24 3.69 -3.11 -11.22
C LEU A 24 3.68 -3.26 -9.70
N VAL A 25 4.85 -3.28 -9.09
CA VAL A 25 4.97 -3.38 -7.64
C VAL A 25 5.44 -2.04 -7.10
N LEU A 26 4.66 -1.48 -6.20
CA LEU A 26 5.00 -0.24 -5.50
C LEU A 26 5.39 -0.60 -4.07
N SER A 27 6.68 -0.57 -3.77
CA SER A 27 7.16 -0.84 -2.42
C SER A 27 7.15 0.46 -1.64
N VAL A 28 6.31 0.51 -0.61
CA VAL A 28 6.14 1.68 0.24
C VAL A 28 6.89 1.47 1.53
N THR A 29 7.73 2.43 1.90
CA THR A 29 8.50 2.36 3.13
C THR A 29 8.31 3.62 3.97
N GLY A 30 8.48 3.48 5.28
CA GLY A 30 8.49 4.61 6.19
C GLY A 30 7.12 4.92 6.78
N ASP A 31 6.93 6.17 7.13
CA ASP A 31 5.73 6.65 7.80
C ASP A 31 4.83 7.39 6.82
N LEU A 32 3.57 6.99 6.78
CA LEU A 32 2.55 7.62 5.94
C LEU A 32 1.69 8.53 6.81
N ASP A 33 1.52 9.76 6.38
CA ASP A 33 0.69 10.75 7.06
C ASP A 33 -0.05 11.61 6.03
N ILE A 34 -0.86 12.52 6.51
CA ILE A 34 -1.67 13.37 5.64
C ILE A 34 -0.82 14.22 4.69
N ASP A 35 0.43 14.53 5.07
CA ASP A 35 1.29 15.38 4.25
C ASP A 35 1.91 14.63 3.08
N ASN A 36 2.13 13.32 3.20
CA ASN A 36 2.82 12.55 2.17
C ASN A 36 1.97 11.47 1.49
N VAL A 37 0.84 11.10 2.08
CA VAL A 37 0.01 10.00 1.54
C VAL A 37 -0.50 10.29 0.13
N GLY A 38 -0.61 11.58 -0.23
CA GLY A 38 -1.04 11.97 -1.57
C GLY A 38 -0.10 11.47 -2.68
N VAL A 39 1.17 11.25 -2.35
CA VAL A 39 2.13 10.68 -3.31
C VAL A 39 1.72 9.26 -3.68
N LEU A 40 1.30 8.47 -2.69
CA LEU A 40 0.79 7.12 -2.96
C LEU A 40 -0.49 7.18 -3.79
N GLY A 41 -1.42 8.08 -3.43
CA GLY A 41 -2.65 8.26 -4.18
C GLY A 41 -2.39 8.61 -5.65
N ALA A 42 -1.46 9.52 -5.90
CA ALA A 42 -1.09 9.92 -7.26
C ALA A 42 -0.48 8.74 -8.03
N ALA A 43 0.36 7.95 -7.37
CA ALA A 43 0.97 6.78 -8.02
C ALA A 43 -0.09 5.75 -8.42
N LEU A 44 -1.08 5.51 -7.56
CA LEU A 44 -2.17 4.60 -7.86
C LEU A 44 -3.06 5.12 -8.99
N GLU A 45 -3.34 6.41 -8.98
CA GLU A 45 -4.15 7.03 -10.03
C GLU A 45 -3.43 6.98 -11.38
N ASP A 46 -2.13 7.28 -11.40
CA ASP A 46 -1.33 7.18 -12.62
C ASP A 46 -1.34 5.74 -13.16
N ALA A 47 -1.16 4.77 -12.27
CA ALA A 47 -1.18 3.37 -12.65
C ALA A 47 -2.54 2.94 -13.22
N SER A 48 -3.64 3.54 -12.74
CA SER A 48 -4.97 3.22 -13.23
C SER A 48 -5.17 3.62 -14.69
N ARG A 49 -4.43 4.60 -15.15
CA ARG A 49 -4.51 5.08 -16.54
C ARG A 49 -3.58 4.32 -17.47
N GLU A 50 -2.71 3.48 -16.95
CA GLU A 50 -1.69 2.78 -17.72
C GLU A 50 -1.99 1.28 -17.74
N GLY A 51 -2.25 0.76 -18.94
CA GLY A 51 -2.39 -0.67 -19.15
C GLY A 51 -3.48 -1.35 -18.30
N SER A 52 -3.33 -2.65 -18.14
CA SER A 52 -4.28 -3.48 -17.40
C SER A 52 -3.58 -4.42 -16.41
N ALA A 53 -2.29 -4.24 -16.19
CA ALA A 53 -1.51 -5.11 -15.31
C ALA A 53 -1.94 -4.96 -13.86
N PRO A 54 -1.74 -6.01 -13.05
CA PRO A 54 -1.95 -5.87 -11.61
C PRO A 54 -1.01 -4.82 -11.01
N VAL A 55 -1.52 -4.10 -10.02
CA VAL A 55 -0.75 -3.12 -9.25
C VAL A 55 -0.69 -3.62 -7.82
N VAL A 56 0.51 -3.98 -7.38
CA VAL A 56 0.74 -4.55 -6.06
C VAL A 56 1.38 -3.49 -5.19
N VAL A 57 0.74 -3.16 -4.08
CA VAL A 57 1.31 -2.25 -3.08
C VAL A 57 1.91 -3.09 -1.97
N ASP A 58 3.24 -3.06 -1.88
CA ASP A 58 3.98 -3.80 -0.86
C ASP A 58 4.07 -2.93 0.40
N LEU A 59 3.45 -3.40 1.47
CA LEU A 59 3.31 -2.65 2.71
C LEU A 59 4.18 -3.20 3.84
N ALA A 60 5.13 -4.09 3.54
CA ALA A 60 5.93 -4.76 4.57
C ALA A 60 6.81 -3.79 5.38
N GLN A 61 7.22 -2.69 4.76
CA GLN A 61 8.13 -1.73 5.38
C GLN A 61 7.44 -0.44 5.84
N VAL A 62 6.12 -0.45 5.94
CA VAL A 62 5.36 0.69 6.47
C VAL A 62 5.44 0.64 7.99
N SER A 63 6.07 1.66 8.58
CA SER A 63 6.29 1.75 10.02
C SER A 63 5.11 2.36 10.75
N PHE A 64 4.43 3.30 10.09
CA PHE A 64 3.29 4.02 10.66
C PHE A 64 2.34 4.42 9.53
N ALA A 65 1.07 4.39 9.83
CA ALA A 65 0.02 4.88 8.93
C ALA A 65 -1.21 5.22 9.76
N ASP A 66 -2.10 6.01 9.20
CA ASP A 66 -3.36 6.36 9.83
C ASP A 66 -4.53 6.12 8.88
N SER A 67 -5.72 6.56 9.28
CA SER A 67 -6.91 6.34 8.47
C SER A 67 -6.85 7.05 7.11
N THR A 68 -6.05 8.10 6.95
CA THR A 68 -5.89 8.76 5.65
C THR A 68 -5.22 7.82 4.65
N THR A 69 -4.28 6.99 5.11
CA THR A 69 -3.64 5.98 4.28
C THR A 69 -4.65 4.95 3.80
N VAL A 70 -5.47 4.45 4.71
CA VAL A 70 -6.50 3.46 4.36
C VAL A 70 -7.48 4.06 3.36
N ASN A 71 -7.86 5.32 3.55
CA ASN A 71 -8.76 6.00 2.63
C ASN A 71 -8.16 6.10 1.21
N VAL A 72 -6.87 6.40 1.11
CA VAL A 72 -6.16 6.44 -0.18
C VAL A 72 -6.16 5.06 -0.84
N LEU A 73 -5.96 4.00 -0.05
CA LEU A 73 -6.01 2.63 -0.59
C LEU A 73 -7.42 2.29 -1.09
N LEU A 74 -8.45 2.71 -0.39
CA LEU A 74 -9.83 2.51 -0.84
C LEU A 74 -10.13 3.27 -2.13
N GLN A 75 -9.63 4.50 -2.25
CA GLN A 75 -9.76 5.27 -3.48
C GLN A 75 -9.00 4.60 -4.63
N GLY A 76 -7.83 4.06 -4.35
CA GLY A 76 -7.06 3.30 -5.33
C GLY A 76 -7.81 2.07 -5.80
N GLN A 77 -8.51 1.40 -4.89
CA GLN A 77 -9.33 0.24 -5.24
C GLN A 77 -10.49 0.65 -6.16
N THR A 78 -11.08 1.81 -5.92
CA THR A 78 -12.12 2.32 -6.80
C THR A 78 -11.57 2.57 -8.22
N ALA A 79 -10.37 3.14 -8.32
CA ALA A 79 -9.77 3.47 -9.60
C ALA A 79 -9.24 2.24 -10.35
N LEU A 80 -8.65 1.30 -9.64
CA LEU A 80 -7.99 0.13 -10.24
C LEU A 80 -8.87 -1.11 -10.29
N GLY A 81 -9.90 -1.16 -9.43
CA GLY A 81 -10.73 -2.35 -9.32
C GLY A 81 -9.91 -3.56 -8.88
N PRO A 82 -10.15 -4.73 -9.49
CA PRO A 82 -9.44 -5.95 -9.10
C PRO A 82 -7.96 -5.96 -9.42
N ARG A 83 -7.46 -4.96 -10.15
CA ARG A 83 -6.03 -4.82 -10.42
C ARG A 83 -5.24 -4.44 -9.17
N LEU A 84 -5.87 -3.75 -8.21
CA LEU A 84 -5.18 -3.36 -6.97
C LEU A 84 -5.07 -4.55 -6.04
N ARG A 85 -3.86 -4.79 -5.56
CA ARG A 85 -3.56 -5.86 -4.60
C ARG A 85 -2.61 -5.33 -3.55
N LEU A 86 -2.92 -5.58 -2.29
CA LEU A 86 -2.06 -5.20 -1.17
C LEU A 86 -1.28 -6.41 -0.74
N ALA A 87 0.01 -6.24 -0.49
CA ALA A 87 0.90 -7.36 -0.21
C ALA A 87 1.67 -7.17 1.09
N ALA A 88 1.86 -8.26 1.80
CA ALA A 88 2.77 -8.35 2.93
C ALA A 88 2.59 -7.22 3.95
N PRO A 89 1.36 -6.93 4.42
CA PRO A 89 1.19 -5.79 5.32
C PRO A 89 2.04 -5.96 6.57
N SER A 90 2.70 -4.88 6.98
CA SER A 90 3.39 -4.87 8.27
C SER A 90 2.39 -5.16 9.39
N VAL A 91 2.89 -5.54 10.56
CA VAL A 91 2.02 -5.78 11.72
C VAL A 91 1.17 -4.55 12.00
N PHE A 92 1.76 -3.36 11.85
CA PHE A 92 1.03 -2.11 12.04
C PHE A 92 -0.12 -1.96 11.04
N MET A 93 0.16 -2.18 9.76
CA MET A 93 -0.85 -2.06 8.71
C MET A 93 -1.94 -3.12 8.86
N GLU A 94 -1.55 -4.33 9.18
CA GLU A 94 -2.50 -5.42 9.36
C GLU A 94 -3.48 -5.10 10.49
N ARG A 95 -2.96 -4.58 11.60
CA ARG A 95 -3.79 -4.20 12.74
C ARG A 95 -4.70 -3.02 12.40
N LEU A 96 -4.17 -2.04 11.68
CA LEU A 96 -4.96 -0.87 11.28
C LEU A 96 -6.14 -1.28 10.38
N ILE A 97 -5.89 -2.12 9.39
CA ILE A 97 -6.93 -2.62 8.49
C ILE A 97 -7.99 -3.39 9.29
N SER A 98 -7.54 -4.23 10.22
CA SER A 98 -8.45 -5.05 11.03
C SER A 98 -9.31 -4.20 11.96
N VAL A 99 -8.70 -3.22 12.63
CA VAL A 99 -9.42 -2.33 13.56
C VAL A 99 -10.49 -1.53 12.83
N LEU A 100 -10.23 -1.16 11.58
CA LEU A 100 -11.20 -0.43 10.78
C LEU A 100 -12.23 -1.35 10.11
N GLY A 101 -12.14 -2.66 10.32
CA GLY A 101 -13.09 -3.61 9.79
C GLY A 101 -12.99 -3.81 8.27
N LEU A 102 -11.83 -3.60 7.70
CA LEU A 102 -11.65 -3.61 6.24
C LEU A 102 -10.92 -4.84 5.72
N ASP A 103 -10.69 -5.83 6.56
CA ASP A 103 -9.98 -7.06 6.17
C ASP A 103 -10.64 -7.78 5.00
N SER A 104 -11.97 -7.74 4.90
CA SER A 104 -12.67 -8.36 3.79
C SER A 104 -12.93 -7.41 2.63
N ALA A 105 -12.75 -6.10 2.84
CA ALA A 105 -12.99 -5.10 1.80
C ALA A 105 -11.76 -4.85 0.94
N LEU A 106 -10.56 -5.04 1.49
CA LEU A 106 -9.31 -4.80 0.77
C LEU A 106 -8.67 -6.15 0.38
N PRO A 107 -8.17 -6.25 -0.85
CA PRO A 107 -7.53 -7.50 -1.32
C PRO A 107 -6.12 -7.62 -0.77
N VAL A 108 -5.96 -8.22 0.39
CA VAL A 108 -4.68 -8.35 1.08
C VAL A 108 -4.12 -9.75 0.89
N PHE A 109 -2.85 -9.82 0.51
CA PHE A 109 -2.12 -11.06 0.29
C PHE A 109 -0.92 -11.13 1.23
N PRO A 110 -0.51 -12.33 1.67
CA PRO A 110 0.59 -12.44 2.63
C PRO A 110 1.96 -12.10 2.05
N SER A 111 2.11 -12.11 0.73
CA SER A 111 3.40 -11.80 0.10
C SER A 111 3.19 -11.14 -1.25
N VAL A 112 4.23 -10.47 -1.74
CA VAL A 112 4.22 -9.91 -3.09
C VAL A 112 4.04 -11.00 -4.13
N ALA A 113 4.70 -12.15 -3.96
CA ALA A 113 4.58 -13.25 -4.90
C ALA A 113 3.14 -13.74 -5.04
N GLU A 114 2.44 -13.91 -3.91
CA GLU A 114 1.05 -14.33 -3.94
C GLU A 114 0.11 -13.24 -4.46
N ALA A 115 0.45 -11.97 -4.24
CA ALA A 115 -0.33 -10.87 -4.78
C ALA A 115 -0.21 -10.78 -6.30
N ILE A 116 0.97 -11.09 -6.85
CA ILE A 116 1.18 -11.09 -8.29
C ILE A 116 0.45 -12.27 -8.94
N ASP A 117 0.56 -13.44 -8.33
CA ASP A 117 0.01 -14.68 -8.88
C ASP A 117 -0.74 -15.40 -7.76
N PRO A 118 -1.99 -14.99 -7.49
CA PRO A 118 -2.75 -15.58 -6.39
C PRO A 118 -2.95 -17.08 -6.60
N PRO A 119 -2.84 -17.87 -5.52
CA PRO A 119 -3.12 -19.30 -5.63
C PRO A 119 -4.57 -19.52 -6.05
N LEU A 120 -4.78 -20.53 -6.88
CA LEU A 120 -6.12 -20.88 -7.30
C LEU A 120 -6.95 -21.31 -6.09
N PRO A 121 -8.23 -20.95 -6.05
CA PRO A 121 -9.10 -21.44 -4.99
C PRO A 121 -9.20 -22.96 -5.06
N ALA A 122 -9.18 -23.56 -3.89
CA ALA A 122 -9.27 -25.01 -3.80
C ALA A 122 -10.65 -25.52 -4.22
#